data_66a909d3aa4d3b24d678221af43b6805
#
_entry.id   66a909d3aa4d3b24d678221af43b6805
#
_cell.length_a   1.000
_cell.length_b   1.000
_cell.length_c   1.000
_cell.angle_alpha   90.00
_cell.angle_beta   90.00
_cell.angle_gamma   90.00
#
_symmetry.space_group_name_H-M   'P 1'
#
loop_
_entity.id
_entity.type
_entity.pdbx_description
1 polymer ?
#
loop_
_entity_poly.entity_id
_entity_poly.type
_entity_poly.pdbx_seq_one_letter_code
_entity_poly.pdbx_strand_id
1 'polypeptide(L)'
;VLVVDDHATYLKALEAVLATECTIDVVGRAANGREAVALALSLAPDVIVLDIRMPVLDGFATMRRLRELGSPASVLILTASDDPRDADLAFELGAIGFVPKEQMQETLVPALVEIGARRQHAASPR
;
A
#
# COMPACT_ATOMS: atom_id res chain seq x y z
N VAL A 1 2.23 -2.96 7.95
CA VAL A 1 1.70 -2.82 6.58
C VAL A 1 0.20 -3.10 6.59
N LEU A 2 -0.56 -2.22 6.00
CA LEU A 2 -1.98 -2.42 5.72
C LEU A 2 -2.10 -2.83 4.26
N VAL A 3 -2.80 -3.94 3.98
CA VAL A 3 -2.99 -4.43 2.60
C VAL A 3 -4.43 -4.18 2.17
N VAL A 4 -4.61 -3.64 0.96
CA VAL A 4 -5.91 -3.19 0.46
C VAL A 4 -6.14 -3.71 -0.95
N ASP A 5 -7.14 -4.57 -1.14
CA ASP A 5 -7.54 -5.11 -2.42
C ASP A 5 -8.95 -5.69 -2.27
N ASP A 6 -9.80 -5.53 -3.27
CA ASP A 6 -11.17 -6.05 -3.22
C ASP A 6 -11.27 -7.54 -3.57
N HIS A 7 -10.16 -8.17 -4.00
CA HIS A 7 -10.11 -9.59 -4.33
C HIS A 7 -9.55 -10.40 -3.16
N ALA A 8 -10.43 -11.07 -2.43
CA ALA A 8 -10.04 -11.84 -1.24
C ALA A 8 -8.97 -12.89 -1.53
N THR A 9 -9.07 -13.56 -2.68
CA THR A 9 -8.07 -14.57 -3.08
C THR A 9 -6.70 -13.93 -3.27
N TYR A 10 -6.66 -12.75 -3.88
CA TYR A 10 -5.40 -12.02 -4.05
C TYR A 10 -4.83 -11.56 -2.72
N LEU A 11 -5.67 -11.09 -1.80
CA LEU A 11 -5.22 -10.69 -0.47
C LEU A 11 -4.55 -11.85 0.26
N LYS A 12 -5.10 -13.06 0.15
CA LYS A 12 -4.48 -14.25 0.76
C LYS A 12 -3.11 -14.54 0.18
N ALA A 13 -2.97 -14.46 -1.14
CA ALA A 13 -1.70 -14.67 -1.82
C ALA A 13 -0.68 -13.59 -1.41
N LEU A 14 -1.12 -12.35 -1.32
CA LEU A 14 -0.30 -11.23 -0.90
C LEU A 14 0.20 -11.42 0.53
N GLU A 15 -0.69 -11.76 1.45
CA GLU A 15 -0.32 -12.00 2.84
C GLU A 15 0.67 -13.17 2.97
N ALA A 16 0.50 -14.22 2.17
CA ALA A 16 1.42 -15.35 2.18
C ALA A 16 2.82 -14.95 1.73
N VAL A 17 2.92 -14.10 0.71
CA VAL A 17 4.22 -13.58 0.26
C VAL A 17 4.85 -12.69 1.33
N LEU A 18 4.08 -11.82 1.95
CA LEU A 18 4.59 -10.93 3.00
C LEU A 18 5.01 -11.69 4.26
N ALA A 19 4.36 -12.80 4.55
CA ALA A 19 4.71 -13.64 5.70
C ALA A 19 6.10 -14.27 5.59
N THR A 20 6.68 -14.31 4.39
CA THR A 20 8.05 -14.84 4.21
C THR A 20 9.13 -13.89 4.74
N GLU A 21 8.78 -12.64 5.04
CA GLU A 21 9.73 -11.64 5.51
C GLU A 21 9.41 -11.25 6.94
N CYS A 22 10.28 -11.59 7.88
CA CYS A 22 10.04 -11.38 9.30
C CYS A 22 10.03 -9.92 9.72
N THR A 23 10.58 -9.01 8.91
CA THR A 23 10.57 -7.58 9.21
C THR A 23 9.30 -6.88 8.75
N ILE A 24 8.42 -7.59 8.05
CA ILE A 24 7.14 -7.07 7.57
C ILE A 24 6.01 -7.63 8.43
N ASP A 25 5.22 -6.73 9.00
CA ASP A 25 4.11 -7.09 9.88
C ASP A 25 2.81 -6.59 9.23
N VAL A 26 1.93 -7.51 8.84
CA VAL A 26 0.64 -7.15 8.28
C VAL A 26 -0.32 -6.86 9.42
N VAL A 27 -0.65 -5.59 9.61
CA VAL A 27 -1.47 -5.15 10.75
C VAL A 27 -2.96 -5.13 10.44
N GLY A 28 -3.34 -5.24 9.17
CA GLY A 28 -4.74 -5.26 8.80
C GLY A 28 -4.93 -5.46 7.31
N ARG A 29 -6.17 -5.70 6.93
CA ARG A 29 -6.58 -5.87 5.54
C ARG A 29 -7.89 -5.13 5.30
N ALA A 30 -8.04 -4.55 4.10
CA ALA A 30 -9.24 -3.85 3.70
C ALA A 30 -9.67 -4.29 2.31
N ALA A 31 -10.96 -4.34 2.07
CA ALA A 31 -11.54 -4.76 0.79
C ALA A 31 -11.97 -3.60 -0.10
N ASN A 32 -11.90 -2.38 0.39
CA ASN A 32 -12.22 -1.18 -0.38
C ASN A 32 -11.55 0.04 0.25
N GLY A 33 -11.62 1.17 -0.45
CA GLY A 33 -10.94 2.37 0.00
C GLY A 33 -11.50 2.98 1.28
N ARG A 34 -12.80 2.83 1.53
CA ARG A 34 -13.41 3.34 2.76
C ARG A 34 -12.88 2.60 3.98
N GLU A 35 -12.83 1.27 3.91
CA GLU A 35 -12.21 0.46 4.97
C GLU A 35 -10.75 0.81 5.15
N ALA A 36 -10.04 1.02 4.04
CA ALA A 36 -8.62 1.38 4.08
C ALA A 36 -8.38 2.67 4.84
N VAL A 37 -9.20 3.69 4.58
CA VAL A 37 -9.09 4.97 5.30
C VAL A 37 -9.36 4.77 6.79
N ALA A 38 -10.42 4.07 7.15
CA ALA A 38 -10.77 3.82 8.55
C ALA A 38 -9.65 3.07 9.28
N LEU A 39 -9.10 2.02 8.66
CA LEU A 39 -8.04 1.22 9.26
C LEU A 39 -6.71 2.00 9.32
N ALA A 40 -6.43 2.82 8.32
CA ALA A 40 -5.24 3.66 8.35
C ALA A 40 -5.26 4.63 9.53
N LEU A 41 -6.43 5.18 9.85
CA LEU A 41 -6.56 6.08 10.99
C LEU A 41 -6.47 5.35 12.32
N SER A 42 -7.04 4.14 12.42
CA SER A 42 -7.06 3.41 13.69
C SER A 42 -5.79 2.62 13.96
N LEU A 43 -5.14 2.08 12.94
CA LEU A 43 -3.96 1.23 13.09
C LEU A 43 -2.65 1.98 12.89
N ALA A 44 -2.69 3.16 12.28
CA ALA A 44 -1.51 3.97 11.97
C ALA A 44 -0.38 3.15 11.33
N PRO A 45 -0.65 2.46 10.21
CA PRO A 45 0.39 1.65 9.57
C PRO A 45 1.50 2.53 9.00
N ASP A 46 2.70 1.98 8.92
CA ASP A 46 3.81 2.69 8.28
C ASP A 46 3.64 2.73 6.76
N VAL A 47 3.13 1.65 6.19
CA VAL A 47 2.97 1.50 4.73
C VAL A 47 1.60 0.92 4.42
N ILE A 48 0.99 1.42 3.36
CA ILE A 48 -0.26 0.90 2.81
C ILE A 48 0.03 0.35 1.42
N VAL A 49 -0.22 -0.93 1.22
CA VAL A 49 -0.16 -1.56 -0.12
C VAL A 49 -1.58 -1.50 -0.68
N LEU A 50 -1.77 -0.75 -1.75
CA LEU A 50 -3.08 -0.29 -2.20
C LEU A 50 -3.30 -0.60 -3.67
N ASP A 51 -4.43 -1.23 -4.00
CA ASP A 51 -4.86 -1.39 -5.38
C ASP A 51 -5.62 -0.13 -5.85
N ILE A 52 -5.59 0.12 -7.15
CA ILE A 52 -6.29 1.27 -7.75
C ILE A 52 -7.77 0.95 -7.98
N ARG A 53 -8.07 -0.21 -8.58
CA ARG A 53 -9.42 -0.56 -9.03
C ARG A 53 -10.19 -1.28 -7.93
N MET A 54 -10.96 -0.52 -7.17
CA MET A 54 -11.76 -1.04 -6.07
C MET A 54 -13.14 -0.38 -6.06
N PRO A 55 -14.17 -1.10 -5.57
CA PRO A 55 -15.49 -0.50 -5.40
C PRO A 55 -15.53 0.49 -4.25
N VAL A 56 -16.59 1.27 -4.15
CA VAL A 56 -16.90 2.25 -3.10
C VAL A 56 -15.97 3.45 -3.18
N LEU A 57 -14.67 3.25 -3.00
CA LEU A 57 -13.66 4.30 -3.08
C LEU A 57 -12.42 3.68 -3.70
N ASP A 58 -12.04 4.11 -4.92
CA ASP A 58 -10.88 3.55 -5.60
C ASP A 58 -9.56 4.00 -4.97
N GLY A 59 -8.45 3.46 -5.49
CA GLY A 59 -7.13 3.75 -4.92
C GLY A 59 -6.75 5.22 -4.97
N PHE A 60 -7.05 5.91 -6.07
CA PHE A 60 -6.71 7.33 -6.18
C PHE A 60 -7.52 8.18 -5.20
N ALA A 61 -8.82 7.93 -5.10
CA ALA A 61 -9.68 8.63 -4.14
C ALA A 61 -9.25 8.31 -2.70
N THR A 62 -8.83 7.07 -2.44
CA THR A 62 -8.30 6.66 -1.15
C THR A 62 -7.06 7.47 -0.79
N MET A 63 -6.12 7.62 -1.73
CA MET A 63 -4.91 8.41 -1.51
C MET A 63 -5.24 9.86 -1.20
N ARG A 64 -6.16 10.45 -1.95
CA ARG A 64 -6.59 11.84 -1.70
C ARG A 64 -7.18 11.99 -0.30
N ARG A 65 -8.03 11.05 0.09
CA ARG A 65 -8.67 11.08 1.40
C ARG A 65 -7.67 10.94 2.54
N LEU A 66 -6.72 10.03 2.40
CA LEU A 66 -5.65 9.86 3.38
C LEU A 66 -4.82 11.14 3.53
N ARG A 67 -4.53 11.79 2.42
CA ARG A 67 -3.78 13.04 2.42
C ARG A 67 -4.56 14.15 3.13
N GLU A 68 -5.86 14.29 2.83
CA GLU A 68 -6.72 15.26 3.49
C GLU A 68 -6.77 15.06 5.01
N LEU A 69 -6.73 13.82 5.45
CA LEU A 69 -6.78 13.46 6.87
C LEU A 69 -5.41 13.48 7.55
N GLY A 70 -4.37 13.80 6.81
CA GLY A 70 -3.02 13.92 7.37
C GLY A 70 -2.35 12.61 7.72
N SER A 71 -2.73 11.51 7.06
CA SER A 71 -2.08 10.22 7.31
C SER A 71 -0.60 10.27 6.93
N PRO A 72 0.31 9.85 7.82
CA PRO A 72 1.74 9.82 7.52
C PRO A 72 2.19 8.55 6.81
N ALA A 73 1.28 7.62 6.53
CA ALA A 73 1.63 6.35 5.91
C ALA A 73 2.18 6.54 4.51
N SER A 74 3.18 5.76 4.17
CA SER A 74 3.69 5.67 2.80
C SER A 74 2.76 4.76 1.99
N VAL A 75 2.43 5.14 0.76
CA VAL A 75 1.54 4.35 -0.09
C VAL A 75 2.32 3.72 -1.22
N LEU A 76 2.25 2.40 -1.33
CA LEU A 76 2.78 1.62 -2.44
C LEU A 76 1.60 1.07 -3.24
N ILE A 77 1.53 1.41 -4.51
CA ILE A 77 0.47 0.89 -5.39
C ILE A 77 0.85 -0.49 -5.91
N LEU A 78 -0.08 -1.44 -5.77
CA LEU A 78 0.07 -2.79 -6.30
C LEU A 78 -1.18 -3.09 -7.12
N THR A 79 -1.07 -3.09 -8.44
CA THR A 79 -2.24 -3.10 -9.31
C THR A 79 -2.03 -3.92 -10.58
N ALA A 80 -3.13 -4.42 -11.15
CA ALA A 80 -3.13 -5.07 -12.46
C ALA A 80 -3.13 -4.06 -13.62
N SER A 81 -3.27 -2.77 -13.35
CA SER A 81 -3.29 -1.74 -14.40
C SER A 81 -1.93 -1.66 -15.10
N ASP A 82 -1.95 -1.60 -16.42
CA ASP A 82 -0.76 -1.41 -17.24
C ASP A 82 -0.75 -0.04 -17.93
N ASP A 83 -1.68 0.85 -17.57
CA ASP A 83 -1.76 2.18 -18.14
C ASP A 83 -0.72 3.10 -17.48
N PRO A 84 0.25 3.63 -18.26
CA PRO A 84 1.26 4.52 -17.68
C PRO A 84 0.69 5.78 -17.05
N ARG A 85 -0.51 6.21 -17.45
CA ARG A 85 -1.16 7.37 -16.81
C ARG A 85 -1.55 7.09 -15.37
N ASP A 86 -1.86 5.84 -15.05
CA ASP A 86 -2.17 5.44 -13.67
C ASP A 86 -0.93 5.57 -12.78
N ALA A 87 0.23 5.15 -13.28
CA ALA A 87 1.48 5.32 -12.54
C ALA A 87 1.80 6.79 -12.32
N ASP A 88 1.67 7.60 -13.36
CA ASP A 88 1.93 9.05 -13.27
C ASP A 88 1.03 9.70 -12.24
N LEU A 89 -0.27 9.41 -12.27
CA LEU A 89 -1.22 9.96 -11.30
C LEU A 89 -0.92 9.48 -9.88
N ALA A 90 -0.58 8.21 -9.72
CA ALA A 90 -0.23 7.67 -8.40
C ALA A 90 0.94 8.44 -7.79
N PHE A 91 2.00 8.66 -8.56
CA PHE A 91 3.16 9.41 -8.06
C PHE A 91 2.83 10.88 -7.80
N GLU A 92 2.00 11.50 -8.63
CA GLU A 92 1.51 12.87 -8.36
C GLU A 92 0.76 12.96 -7.04
N LEU A 93 0.00 11.92 -6.69
CA LEU A 93 -0.76 11.87 -5.44
C LEU A 93 0.09 11.45 -4.24
N GLY A 94 1.37 11.16 -4.44
CA GLY A 94 2.29 10.89 -3.36
C GLY A 94 2.65 9.44 -3.14
N ALA A 95 2.31 8.53 -4.07
CA ALA A 95 2.75 7.15 -3.98
C ALA A 95 4.27 7.08 -4.03
N ILE A 96 4.86 6.21 -3.23
CA ILE A 96 6.32 6.04 -3.20
C ILE A 96 6.77 4.88 -4.05
N GLY A 97 5.86 4.09 -4.60
CA GLY A 97 6.17 3.02 -5.50
C GLY A 97 4.93 2.56 -6.26
N PHE A 98 5.16 1.89 -7.37
CA PHE A 98 4.12 1.35 -8.23
C PHE A 98 4.59 0.00 -8.73
N VAL A 99 3.91 -1.08 -8.31
CA VAL A 99 4.29 -2.45 -8.62
C VAL A 99 3.15 -3.12 -9.38
N PRO A 100 3.39 -3.63 -10.58
CA PRO A 100 2.40 -4.46 -11.27
C PRO A 100 2.15 -5.75 -10.47
N LYS A 101 0.89 -6.18 -10.39
CA LYS A 101 0.55 -7.41 -9.65
C LYS A 101 1.30 -8.63 -10.16
N GLU A 102 1.61 -8.69 -11.45
CA GLU A 102 2.38 -9.79 -12.04
C GLU A 102 3.81 -9.88 -11.53
N GLN A 103 4.34 -8.78 -10.97
CA GLN A 103 5.70 -8.73 -10.42
C GLN A 103 5.71 -8.77 -8.89
N MET A 104 4.60 -9.08 -8.27
CA MET A 104 4.44 -9.02 -6.82
C MET A 104 5.48 -9.88 -6.09
N GLN A 105 5.70 -11.13 -6.55
CA GLN A 105 6.62 -12.03 -5.85
C GLN A 105 8.07 -11.57 -5.88
N GLU A 106 8.49 -10.94 -6.98
CA GLU A 106 9.89 -10.56 -7.18
C GLU A 106 10.21 -9.17 -6.65
N THR A 107 9.21 -8.27 -6.65
CA THR A 107 9.45 -6.85 -6.45
C THR A 107 8.89 -6.31 -5.13
N LEU A 108 7.79 -6.86 -4.65
CA LEU A 108 7.06 -6.26 -3.53
C LEU A 108 7.86 -6.30 -2.21
N VAL A 109 8.36 -7.47 -1.82
CA VAL A 109 9.08 -7.60 -0.56
C VAL A 109 10.34 -6.74 -0.52
N PRO A 110 11.20 -6.76 -1.57
CA PRO A 110 12.34 -5.83 -1.58
C PRO A 110 11.94 -4.37 -1.49
N ALA A 111 10.87 -3.97 -2.18
CA ALA A 111 10.40 -2.58 -2.13
C ALA A 111 9.93 -2.21 -0.72
N LEU A 112 9.18 -3.08 -0.05
CA LEU A 112 8.69 -2.81 1.30
C LEU A 112 9.83 -2.77 2.32
N VAL A 113 10.80 -3.65 2.20
CA VAL A 113 11.97 -3.64 3.07
C VAL A 113 12.74 -2.33 2.93
N GLU A 114 12.93 -1.86 1.70
CA GLU A 114 13.60 -0.58 1.45
C GLU A 114 12.81 0.60 2.03
N ILE A 115 11.50 0.62 1.86
CA ILE A 115 10.64 1.66 2.41
C ILE A 115 10.74 1.67 3.94
N GLY A 116 10.69 0.51 4.56
CA GLY A 116 10.82 0.38 6.01
C GLY A 116 12.15 0.88 6.53
N ALA A 117 13.23 0.57 5.82
CA ALA A 117 14.57 1.03 6.18
C ALA A 117 14.68 2.55 6.08
N ARG A 118 14.12 3.16 5.05
CA ARG A 118 14.11 4.61 4.89
C ARG A 118 13.31 5.31 5.99
N ARG A 119 12.16 4.77 6.35
CA ARG A 119 11.32 5.32 7.42
C ARG A 119 12.04 5.24 8.76
N GLN A 120 12.65 4.10 9.06
CA GLN A 120 13.44 3.91 10.28
C GLN A 120 14.59 4.90 10.35
N HIS A 121 15.31 5.07 9.25
CA HIS A 121 16.43 6.01 9.18
C HIS A 121 15.96 7.45 9.37
N ALA A 122 14.86 7.83 8.72
CA ALA A 122 14.28 9.17 8.84
C ALA A 122 13.79 9.46 10.27
N ALA A 123 13.30 8.43 10.98
CA ALA A 123 12.79 8.55 12.34
C ALA A 123 13.88 8.42 13.41
N SER A 124 15.09 8.01 13.04
CA SER A 124 16.18 7.81 14.00
C SER A 124 16.55 9.12 14.70
N PRO A 125 16.71 9.10 16.00
CA PRO A 125 17.18 10.28 16.73
C PRO A 125 18.64 10.59 16.39
N ARG A 126 18.99 11.83 16.52
CA ARG A 126 20.36 12.30 16.29
C ARG A 126 21.14 12.33 17.57
#